data_8bf92a3594386befcf255ced5fffec09
#
_entry.id   8bf92a3594386befcf255ced5fffec09
#
_cell.length_a   1.000
_cell.length_b   1.000
_cell.length_c   1.000
_cell.angle_alpha   90.00
_cell.angle_beta   90.00
_cell.angle_gamma   90.00
#
_symmetry.space_group_name_H-M   'P 1'
#
loop_
_entity.id
_entity.type
_entity.pdbx_description
1 polymer ?
#
loop_
_entity_poly.entity_id
_entity_poly.type
_entity_poly.pdbx_seq_one_letter_code
_entity_poly.pdbx_strand_id
1 'polypeptide(L)'
;MEFLGFTVDLATLTENAISIALKVAFALLIFMIGRWLAKKIVAISNRIMLRSHLEATAANFLSRVLYGILLVIVILAALSKVGVQTTSVVAILGGAAVAIGLSLKDQLSNFAAGIMIVTFRPFVRGDYVQISSYTGTVTEITLVNTH
;
A
#
# COMPACT_ATOMS: atom_id res chain seq x y z
N MET A 1 -41.57 41.97 -10.81
CA MET A 1 -41.78 41.68 -9.39
C MET A 1 -40.44 41.23 -8.82
N GLU A 2 -39.71 42.21 -8.28
CA GLU A 2 -38.49 41.94 -7.54
C GLU A 2 -38.86 41.50 -6.12
N PHE A 3 -38.80 40.23 -5.86
CA PHE A 3 -38.81 39.72 -4.51
C PHE A 3 -37.47 39.10 -4.24
N LEU A 4 -36.69 39.76 -3.36
CA LEU A 4 -35.48 39.26 -2.73
C LEU A 4 -34.35 38.86 -3.71
N GLY A 5 -33.59 39.80 -4.24
CA GLY A 5 -32.15 39.73 -4.61
C GLY A 5 -31.49 38.43 -5.04
N PHE A 6 -32.22 37.42 -5.44
CA PHE A 6 -31.75 36.12 -5.89
C PHE A 6 -32.19 35.88 -7.32
N THR A 7 -31.50 36.53 -8.27
CA THR A 7 -31.60 36.12 -9.66
C THR A 7 -30.90 34.78 -9.79
N VAL A 8 -31.64 33.70 -9.64
CA VAL A 8 -31.14 32.36 -10.02
C VAL A 8 -31.01 32.38 -11.53
N ASP A 9 -29.84 32.69 -12.02
CA ASP A 9 -29.53 32.68 -13.43
C ASP A 9 -29.50 31.20 -13.88
N LEU A 10 -30.54 30.84 -14.66
CA LEU A 10 -30.67 29.46 -15.19
C LEU A 10 -29.40 29.00 -15.95
N ALA A 11 -28.68 29.95 -16.55
CA ALA A 11 -27.41 29.68 -17.22
C ALA A 11 -26.32 29.20 -16.22
N THR A 12 -26.19 29.87 -15.07
CA THR A 12 -25.21 29.48 -14.03
C THR A 12 -25.58 28.16 -13.38
N LEU A 13 -26.88 27.86 -13.24
CA LEU A 13 -27.31 26.54 -12.72
C LEU A 13 -26.97 25.40 -13.69
N THR A 14 -27.17 25.61 -14.99
CA THR A 14 -26.86 24.59 -16.01
C THR A 14 -25.33 24.38 -16.13
N GLU A 15 -24.53 25.43 -16.10
CA GLU A 15 -23.09 25.35 -16.13
C GLU A 15 -22.53 24.59 -14.89
N ASN A 16 -23.05 24.91 -13.71
CA ASN A 16 -22.67 24.20 -12.47
C ASN A 16 -23.10 22.73 -12.50
N ALA A 17 -24.31 22.43 -12.98
CA ALA A 17 -24.77 21.05 -13.10
C ALA A 17 -23.92 20.24 -14.07
N ILE A 18 -23.55 20.80 -15.21
CA ILE A 18 -22.66 20.14 -16.19
C ILE A 18 -21.27 19.92 -15.59
N SER A 19 -20.72 20.91 -14.88
CA SER A 19 -19.39 20.79 -14.26
C SER A 19 -19.36 19.70 -13.18
N ILE A 20 -20.41 19.60 -12.35
CA ILE A 20 -20.55 18.55 -11.34
C ILE A 20 -20.71 17.19 -12.02
N ALA A 21 -21.55 17.09 -13.04
CA ALA A 21 -21.74 15.84 -13.78
C ALA A 21 -20.44 15.33 -14.40
N LEU A 22 -19.64 16.22 -14.99
CA LEU A 22 -18.32 15.88 -15.53
C LEU A 22 -17.35 15.41 -14.44
N LYS A 23 -17.29 16.10 -13.29
CA LYS A 23 -16.45 15.68 -12.16
C LYS A 23 -16.82 14.29 -11.66
N VAL A 24 -18.11 14.01 -11.52
CA VAL A 24 -18.60 12.69 -11.11
C VAL A 24 -18.29 11.64 -12.17
N ALA A 25 -18.48 11.93 -13.45
CA ALA A 25 -18.14 11.02 -14.53
C ALA A 25 -16.63 10.67 -14.53
N PHE A 26 -15.75 11.67 -14.39
CA PHE A 26 -14.32 11.44 -14.26
C PHE A 26 -13.95 10.66 -13.01
N ALA A 27 -14.57 10.92 -11.87
CA ALA A 27 -14.35 10.16 -10.65
C ALA A 27 -14.73 8.68 -10.79
N LEU A 28 -15.88 8.41 -11.45
CA LEU A 28 -16.30 7.04 -11.76
C LEU A 28 -15.33 6.35 -12.73
N LEU A 29 -14.84 7.04 -13.75
CA LEU A 29 -13.83 6.51 -14.66
C LEU A 29 -12.53 6.16 -13.90
N ILE A 30 -12.03 7.06 -13.06
CA ILE A 30 -10.85 6.82 -12.22
C ILE A 30 -11.08 5.61 -11.32
N PHE A 31 -12.24 5.51 -10.69
CA PHE A 31 -12.57 4.38 -9.82
C PHE A 31 -12.64 3.05 -10.59
N MET A 32 -13.31 3.02 -11.74
CA MET A 32 -13.43 1.80 -12.56
C MET A 32 -12.06 1.34 -13.08
N ILE A 33 -11.29 2.26 -13.68
CA ILE A 33 -9.96 1.97 -14.21
C ILE A 33 -9.01 1.59 -13.08
N GLY A 34 -9.00 2.35 -11.98
CA GLY A 34 -8.15 2.11 -10.82
C GLY A 34 -8.44 0.76 -10.16
N ARG A 35 -9.72 0.42 -9.99
CA ARG A 35 -10.12 -0.90 -9.46
C ARG A 35 -9.70 -2.04 -10.39
N TRP A 36 -9.86 -1.87 -11.69
CA TRP A 36 -9.44 -2.87 -12.67
C TRP A 36 -7.92 -3.08 -12.63
N LEU A 37 -7.16 -1.97 -12.58
CA LEU A 37 -5.70 -2.01 -12.49
C LEU A 37 -5.24 -2.65 -11.17
N ALA A 38 -5.85 -2.28 -10.04
CA ALA A 38 -5.57 -2.87 -8.74
C ALA A 38 -5.77 -4.40 -8.75
N LYS A 39 -6.88 -4.88 -9.33
CA LYS A 39 -7.11 -6.33 -9.48
C LYS A 39 -6.05 -7.00 -10.34
N LYS A 40 -5.61 -6.38 -11.43
CA LYS A 40 -4.55 -6.90 -12.31
C LYS A 40 -3.21 -7.00 -11.57
N ILE A 41 -2.82 -5.94 -10.87
CA ILE A 41 -1.58 -5.90 -10.08
C ILE A 41 -1.60 -7.02 -9.02
N VAL A 42 -2.69 -7.13 -8.26
CA VAL A 42 -2.83 -8.15 -7.22
C VAL A 42 -2.82 -9.56 -7.79
N ALA A 43 -3.47 -9.79 -8.91
CA ALA A 43 -3.47 -11.10 -9.57
C ALA A 43 -2.06 -11.51 -10.06
N ILE A 44 -1.30 -10.56 -10.59
CA ILE A 44 0.10 -10.80 -11.01
C ILE A 44 0.96 -11.08 -9.78
N SER A 45 0.87 -10.25 -8.74
CA SER A 45 1.60 -10.42 -7.48
C SER A 45 1.32 -11.78 -6.83
N ASN A 46 0.04 -12.16 -6.74
CA ASN A 46 -0.34 -13.46 -6.18
C ASN A 46 0.23 -14.63 -6.99
N ARG A 47 0.20 -14.53 -8.33
CA ARG A 47 0.79 -15.56 -9.20
C ARG A 47 2.31 -15.70 -9.00
N ILE A 48 3.02 -14.58 -8.82
CA ILE A 48 4.46 -14.59 -8.55
C ILE A 48 4.74 -15.22 -7.18
N MET A 49 3.99 -14.81 -6.15
CA MET A 49 4.13 -15.37 -4.80
C MET A 49 3.92 -16.88 -4.74
N LEU A 50 2.88 -17.38 -5.41
CA LEU A 50 2.61 -18.82 -5.48
C LEU A 50 3.68 -19.61 -6.27
N ARG A 51 4.34 -18.98 -7.23
CA ARG A 51 5.46 -19.60 -7.98
C ARG A 51 6.76 -19.65 -7.14
N SER A 52 6.93 -18.75 -6.19
CA SER A 52 8.12 -18.68 -5.32
C SER A 52 8.04 -19.57 -4.08
N HIS A 53 7.21 -20.63 -4.09
CA HIS A 53 7.03 -21.59 -2.97
C HIS A 53 6.49 -20.96 -1.67
N LEU A 54 5.91 -19.76 -1.74
CA LEU A 54 5.19 -19.18 -0.61
C LEU A 54 3.91 -19.99 -0.35
N GLU A 55 3.63 -20.24 0.93
CA GLU A 55 2.41 -20.89 1.34
C GLU A 55 1.18 -20.13 0.83
N ALA A 56 0.18 -20.84 0.33
CA ALA A 56 -1.02 -20.24 -0.26
C ALA A 56 -1.75 -19.30 0.71
N THR A 57 -1.75 -19.62 2.00
CA THR A 57 -2.34 -18.79 3.05
C THR A 57 -1.67 -17.42 3.14
N ALA A 58 -0.33 -17.41 3.16
CA ALA A 58 0.46 -16.18 3.23
C ALA A 58 0.31 -15.35 1.94
N ALA A 59 0.38 -15.98 0.77
CA ALA A 59 0.19 -15.31 -0.52
C ALA A 59 -1.20 -14.66 -0.63
N ASN A 60 -2.25 -15.35 -0.21
CA ASN A 60 -3.62 -14.82 -0.21
C ASN A 60 -3.79 -13.66 0.78
N PHE A 61 -3.19 -13.75 1.98
CA PHE A 61 -3.21 -12.66 2.95
C PHE A 61 -2.54 -11.40 2.40
N LEU A 62 -1.30 -11.52 1.90
CA LEU A 62 -0.56 -10.40 1.30
C LEU A 62 -1.33 -9.78 0.13
N SER A 63 -1.94 -10.61 -0.71
CA SER A 63 -2.75 -10.16 -1.85
C SER A 63 -3.97 -9.35 -1.40
N ARG A 64 -4.63 -9.75 -0.32
CA ARG A 64 -5.77 -9.00 0.24
C ARG A 64 -5.33 -7.66 0.83
N VAL A 65 -4.22 -7.63 1.56
CA VAL A 65 -3.64 -6.39 2.10
C VAL A 65 -3.26 -5.43 0.97
N LEU A 66 -2.55 -5.93 -0.05
CA LEU A 66 -2.17 -5.14 -1.22
C LEU A 66 -3.39 -4.58 -1.95
N TYR A 67 -4.44 -5.39 -2.14
CA TYR A 67 -5.69 -4.93 -2.76
C TYR A 67 -6.34 -3.83 -1.93
N GLY A 68 -6.39 -3.97 -0.60
CA GLY A 68 -6.95 -2.97 0.30
C GLY A 68 -6.22 -1.62 0.18
N ILE A 69 -4.89 -1.64 0.19
CA ILE A 69 -4.07 -0.43 0.04
C ILE A 69 -4.34 0.24 -1.32
N LEU A 70 -4.29 -0.51 -2.41
CA LEU A 70 -4.54 0.01 -3.76
C LEU A 70 -5.97 0.57 -3.90
N LEU A 71 -6.95 -0.10 -3.30
CA LEU A 71 -8.34 0.35 -3.33
C LEU A 71 -8.53 1.67 -2.59
N VAL A 72 -7.89 1.84 -1.43
CA VAL A 72 -7.91 3.11 -0.67
C VAL A 72 -7.33 4.24 -1.51
N ILE A 73 -6.20 4.03 -2.18
CA ILE A 73 -5.58 5.02 -3.07
C ILE A 73 -6.54 5.41 -4.21
N VAL A 74 -7.18 4.43 -4.84
CA VAL A 74 -8.14 4.66 -5.92
C VAL A 74 -9.35 5.45 -5.44
N ILE A 75 -9.89 5.14 -4.26
CA ILE A 75 -11.02 5.86 -3.66
C ILE A 75 -10.64 7.31 -3.37
N LEU A 76 -9.47 7.55 -2.77
CA LEU A 76 -9.00 8.90 -2.48
C LEU A 76 -8.79 9.73 -3.77
N ALA A 77 -8.25 9.11 -4.82
CA ALA A 77 -8.09 9.76 -6.11
C ALA A 77 -9.44 10.12 -6.76
N ALA A 78 -10.42 9.23 -6.67
CA ALA A 78 -11.77 9.48 -7.18
C ALA A 78 -12.48 10.59 -6.40
N LEU A 79 -12.42 10.57 -5.06
CA LEU A 79 -13.01 11.60 -4.19
C LEU A 79 -12.39 12.99 -4.43
N SER A 80 -11.08 13.05 -4.60
CA SER A 80 -10.38 14.30 -4.92
C SER A 80 -10.88 14.94 -6.22
N LYS A 81 -11.29 14.14 -7.22
CA LYS A 81 -11.85 14.65 -8.48
C LYS A 81 -13.24 15.25 -8.34
N VAL A 82 -14.02 14.79 -7.39
CA VAL A 82 -15.33 15.36 -7.07
C VAL A 82 -15.20 16.66 -6.27
N GLY A 83 -14.00 16.96 -5.77
CA GLY A 83 -13.73 18.16 -4.96
C GLY A 83 -13.76 17.91 -3.45
N VAL A 84 -13.81 16.65 -3.02
CA VAL A 84 -13.71 16.29 -1.59
C VAL A 84 -12.27 16.51 -1.13
N GLN A 85 -12.11 17.26 -0.05
CA GLN A 85 -10.80 17.50 0.56
C GLN A 85 -10.30 16.22 1.25
N THR A 86 -9.39 15.51 0.60
CA THR A 86 -8.85 14.22 1.07
C THR A 86 -7.63 14.37 1.98
N THR A 87 -7.12 15.59 2.16
CA THR A 87 -5.87 15.87 2.92
C THR A 87 -5.91 15.31 4.34
N SER A 88 -7.01 15.50 5.07
CA SER A 88 -7.16 14.98 6.44
C SER A 88 -7.14 13.46 6.48
N VAL A 89 -7.78 12.80 5.53
CA VAL A 89 -7.80 11.34 5.44
C VAL A 89 -6.40 10.82 5.13
N VAL A 90 -5.68 11.46 4.19
CA VAL A 90 -4.29 11.11 3.87
C VAL A 90 -3.37 11.31 5.08
N ALA A 91 -3.57 12.37 5.86
CA ALA A 91 -2.79 12.61 7.09
C ALA A 91 -3.01 11.50 8.13
N ILE A 92 -4.27 11.09 8.35
CA ILE A 92 -4.61 9.99 9.28
C ILE A 92 -3.99 8.67 8.80
N LEU A 93 -4.12 8.35 7.52
CA LEU A 93 -3.53 7.13 6.94
C LEU A 93 -2.00 7.16 7.00
N GLY A 94 -1.38 8.34 6.80
CA GLY A 94 0.06 8.53 6.95
C GLY A 94 0.51 8.27 8.39
N GLY A 95 -0.21 8.79 9.38
CA GLY A 95 0.06 8.52 10.80
C GLY A 95 -0.07 7.04 11.13
N ALA A 96 -1.11 6.37 10.63
CA ALA A 96 -1.29 4.92 10.81
C ALA A 96 -0.16 4.12 10.15
N ALA A 97 0.27 4.51 8.95
CA ALA A 97 1.38 3.85 8.25
C ALA A 97 2.71 3.98 9.03
N VAL A 98 2.98 5.17 9.62
CA VAL A 98 4.16 5.37 10.48
C VAL A 98 4.08 4.48 11.73
N ALA A 99 2.92 4.40 12.39
CA ALA A 99 2.74 3.55 13.56
C ALA A 99 2.98 2.07 13.24
N ILE A 100 2.44 1.58 12.11
CA ILE A 100 2.69 0.21 11.62
C ILE A 100 4.18 0.01 11.30
N GLY A 101 4.82 0.97 10.62
CA GLY A 101 6.24 0.91 10.29
C GLY A 101 7.13 0.84 11.52
N LEU A 102 6.83 1.61 12.56
CA LEU A 102 7.54 1.56 13.84
C LEU A 102 7.35 0.22 14.56
N SER A 103 6.14 -0.35 14.50
CA SER A 103 5.87 -1.68 15.08
C SER A 103 6.64 -2.81 14.37
N LEU A 104 6.91 -2.65 13.08
CA LEU A 104 7.63 -3.65 12.27
C LEU A 104 9.14 -3.37 12.15
N LYS A 105 9.64 -2.31 12.79
CA LYS A 105 11.03 -1.85 12.65
C LYS A 105 12.06 -2.95 12.92
N ASP A 106 11.88 -3.69 14.00
CA ASP A 106 12.87 -4.70 14.43
C ASP A 106 12.86 -5.90 13.47
N GLN A 107 11.68 -6.33 13.01
CA GLN A 107 11.57 -7.40 12.01
C GLN A 107 12.22 -7.00 10.69
N LEU A 108 11.98 -5.73 10.28
CA LEU A 108 12.57 -5.20 9.04
C LEU A 108 14.10 -5.09 9.16
N SER A 109 14.59 -4.70 10.33
CA SER A 109 16.04 -4.65 10.62
C SER A 109 16.66 -6.04 10.57
N ASN A 110 16.05 -7.05 11.19
CA ASN A 110 16.52 -8.43 11.17
C ASN A 110 16.51 -9.00 9.74
N PHE A 111 15.46 -8.71 8.97
CA PHE A 111 15.38 -9.14 7.57
C PHE A 111 16.49 -8.49 6.72
N ALA A 112 16.73 -7.19 6.90
CA ALA A 112 17.82 -6.49 6.22
C ALA A 112 19.19 -7.07 6.59
N ALA A 113 19.42 -7.36 7.86
CA ALA A 113 20.64 -8.03 8.33
C ALA A 113 20.82 -9.42 7.70
N GLY A 114 19.74 -10.21 7.60
CA GLY A 114 19.76 -11.50 6.92
C GLY A 114 20.16 -11.40 5.45
N ILE A 115 19.59 -10.42 4.71
CA ILE A 115 19.99 -10.16 3.33
C ILE A 115 21.47 -9.80 3.23
N MET A 116 21.98 -8.96 4.15
CA MET A 116 23.40 -8.58 4.20
C MET A 116 24.30 -9.80 4.42
N ILE A 117 23.94 -10.68 5.35
CA ILE A 117 24.69 -11.92 5.63
C ILE A 117 24.74 -12.83 4.39
N VAL A 118 23.59 -13.06 3.74
CA VAL A 118 23.51 -13.91 2.55
C VAL A 118 24.26 -13.31 1.35
N THR A 119 24.24 -11.97 1.21
CA THR A 119 24.87 -11.26 0.08
C THR A 119 26.38 -11.14 0.26
N PHE A 120 26.84 -10.66 1.40
CA PHE A 120 28.25 -10.38 1.66
C PHE A 120 29.00 -11.57 2.27
N ARG A 121 28.30 -12.57 2.81
CA ARG A 121 28.85 -13.81 3.40
C ARG A 121 30.00 -13.56 4.38
N PRO A 122 29.81 -12.68 5.38
CA PRO A 122 30.86 -12.45 6.40
C PRO A 122 31.24 -13.73 7.17
N PHE A 123 30.30 -14.67 7.23
CA PHE A 123 30.51 -16.06 7.70
C PHE A 123 29.58 -16.98 6.90
N VAL A 124 29.88 -18.27 6.88
CA VAL A 124 29.09 -19.27 6.17
C VAL A 124 28.69 -20.41 7.11
N ARG A 125 27.85 -21.31 6.65
CA ARG A 125 27.48 -22.52 7.38
C ARG A 125 28.73 -23.35 7.65
N GLY A 126 28.91 -23.75 8.91
CA GLY A 126 30.08 -24.50 9.38
C GLY A 126 31.14 -23.64 10.06
N ASP A 127 31.09 -22.33 9.94
CA ASP A 127 32.03 -21.43 10.60
C ASP A 127 31.78 -21.38 12.11
N TYR A 128 32.86 -21.28 12.87
CA TYR A 128 32.79 -21.00 14.30
C TYR A 128 32.85 -19.49 14.51
N VAL A 129 31.76 -18.94 15.06
CA VAL A 129 31.61 -17.51 15.24
C VAL A 129 31.34 -17.13 16.70
N GLN A 130 31.81 -15.95 17.07
CA GLN A 130 31.47 -15.31 18.33
C GLN A 130 30.65 -14.06 18.09
N ILE A 131 29.44 -14.05 18.63
CA ILE A 131 28.50 -12.91 18.51
C ILE A 131 28.14 -12.46 19.92
N SER A 132 28.65 -11.29 20.33
CA SER A 132 28.54 -10.80 21.71
C SER A 132 29.09 -11.79 22.73
N SER A 133 28.26 -12.34 23.61
CA SER A 133 28.62 -13.33 24.62
C SER A 133 28.41 -14.80 24.19
N TYR A 134 27.86 -15.02 23.01
CA TYR A 134 27.57 -16.36 22.49
C TYR A 134 28.64 -16.80 21.50
N THR A 135 29.09 -18.05 21.63
CA THR A 135 30.04 -18.68 20.71
C THR A 135 29.44 -19.99 20.23
N GLY A 136 29.62 -20.31 18.96
CA GLY A 136 29.10 -21.55 18.39
C GLY A 136 29.42 -21.70 16.92
N THR A 137 29.05 -22.86 16.37
CA THR A 137 29.18 -23.16 14.96
C THR A 137 27.87 -22.88 14.26
N VAL A 138 27.91 -22.15 13.15
CA VAL A 138 26.73 -21.80 12.34
C VAL A 138 26.20 -23.06 11.66
N THR A 139 25.00 -23.48 12.04
CA THR A 139 24.35 -24.66 11.46
C THR A 139 23.46 -24.30 10.28
N GLU A 140 22.75 -23.16 10.34
CA GLU A 140 21.85 -22.71 9.30
C GLU A 140 21.76 -21.17 9.26
N ILE A 141 21.67 -20.62 8.06
CA ILE A 141 21.45 -19.18 7.83
C ILE A 141 20.14 -19.03 7.06
N THR A 142 19.16 -18.38 7.69
CA THR A 142 17.89 -17.97 7.05
C THR A 142 17.86 -16.46 6.89
N LEU A 143 16.86 -15.93 6.16
CA LEU A 143 16.70 -14.47 5.99
C LEU A 143 16.29 -13.74 7.28
N VAL A 144 15.86 -14.47 8.32
CA VAL A 144 15.37 -13.89 9.57
C VAL A 144 16.20 -14.32 10.76
N ASN A 145 16.77 -15.52 10.75
CA ASN A 145 17.53 -16.11 11.85
C ASN A 145 18.80 -16.81 11.37
N THR A 146 19.80 -16.84 12.23
CA THR A 146 20.99 -17.69 12.09
C THR A 146 21.02 -18.64 13.29
N HIS A 147 21.14 -19.93 13.03
CA HIS A 147 21.24 -20.99 14.03
C HIS A 147 22.64 -21.59 14.11
#